data_42f4adcc4528950532f3fe616af2a22e
#
_entry.id   42f4adcc4528950532f3fe616af2a22e
#
_cell.length_a   1.000
_cell.length_b   1.000
_cell.length_c   1.000
_cell.angle_alpha   90.00
_cell.angle_beta   90.00
_cell.angle_gamma   90.00
#
_symmetry.space_group_name_H-M   'P 1'
#
loop_
_entity.id
_entity.type
_entity.pdbx_description
1 polymer ?
#
loop_
_entity_poly.entity_id
_entity_poly.type
_entity_poly.pdbx_seq_one_letter_code
_entity_poly.pdbx_strand_id
1 'polypeptide(L)'
;NLRKEGSGYDLPIAIAMLAMSFQIPMERLGQFIVMGELSLDGKVKPIPGVLPMAMCAKKAGFVGVIVPADNAFEASVVDGILVYGVNDLEEAANFLADRIKLTPVRHHTALSEAMENVTYEFDFADVKGQENVKRALEIASAGGHNAILIGPPGAGKTLLAKSIQSILPIMTVSEALETSAIHSVAGKLNQKQSVISNRVFRSPHHSISQIALVGGGSTPKPGEISLAHNGVLFLDELPEFHRNALESMRQPIEDGKVHVSRSKFSIEYPSKFMLIASMNPCPCGYLNHPTIECTCPMGNIMRYLSKVSGPLLDRIDLHVEVSPIPIDDLSSNKNRCDSSAVIRERVTLARAVQKTRFQNSKFEHIHCNSQIPSKFIQQLCHLQPKSQQLLESAMSRLKLSARAYHRILKVARTIADLANEKEIQPEHVAEAIQYRSLDRSNWGNRVAPVD
;
A
#
# COMPACT_ATOMS: atom_id res chain seq x y z
N ASN A 1 27.44 25.81 -14.70
CA ASN A 1 27.85 24.37 -14.79
C ASN A 1 26.86 23.48 -14.04
N LEU A 2 25.65 23.35 -14.58
CA LEU A 2 24.73 22.29 -14.16
C LEU A 2 25.22 20.98 -14.80
N ARG A 3 25.71 20.04 -14.00
CA ARG A 3 25.94 18.67 -14.46
C ARG A 3 24.61 18.05 -14.86
N LYS A 4 24.49 17.65 -16.11
CA LYS A 4 23.37 16.90 -16.61
C LYS A 4 23.35 15.51 -15.93
N GLU A 5 22.36 15.27 -15.10
CA GLU A 5 22.09 13.94 -14.52
C GLU A 5 20.76 13.44 -15.12
N GLY A 6 20.84 12.46 -16.05
CA GLY A 6 19.70 11.83 -16.71
C GLY A 6 19.58 12.16 -18.20
N SER A 7 19.17 11.17 -18.98
CA SER A 7 19.04 11.22 -20.43
C SER A 7 17.70 11.86 -20.90
N GLY A 8 16.73 12.04 -20.01
CA GLY A 8 15.41 12.58 -20.34
C GLY A 8 15.39 14.03 -20.86
N TYR A 9 16.51 14.75 -20.71
CA TYR A 9 16.68 16.12 -21.22
C TYR A 9 17.34 16.19 -22.60
N ASP A 10 17.70 15.06 -23.24
CA ASP A 10 18.38 15.08 -24.52
C ASP A 10 17.52 15.65 -25.63
N LEU A 11 16.28 15.16 -25.76
CA LEU A 11 15.33 15.67 -26.74
C LEU A 11 15.00 17.17 -26.51
N PRO A 12 14.65 17.64 -25.29
CA PRO A 12 14.43 19.07 -25.04
C PRO A 12 15.62 19.95 -25.40
N ILE A 13 16.86 19.52 -25.11
CA ILE A 13 18.07 20.27 -25.45
C ILE A 13 18.24 20.36 -26.95
N ALA A 14 18.07 19.26 -27.70
CA ALA A 14 18.16 19.25 -29.15
C ALA A 14 17.10 20.18 -29.80
N ILE A 15 15.86 20.11 -29.32
CA ILE A 15 14.77 20.98 -29.76
C ILE A 15 15.08 22.47 -29.46
N ALA A 16 15.62 22.78 -28.30
CA ALA A 16 16.04 24.16 -27.95
C ALA A 16 17.14 24.66 -28.87
N MET A 17 18.12 23.82 -29.24
CA MET A 17 19.17 24.17 -30.20
C MET A 17 18.59 24.46 -31.60
N LEU A 18 17.64 23.65 -32.05
CA LEU A 18 16.94 23.87 -33.34
C LEU A 18 16.12 25.16 -33.32
N ALA A 19 15.50 25.52 -32.22
CA ALA A 19 14.79 26.77 -32.04
C ALA A 19 15.73 27.99 -32.05
N MET A 20 16.88 27.90 -31.36
CA MET A 20 17.90 28.95 -31.37
C MET A 20 18.52 29.17 -32.76
N SER A 21 18.54 28.17 -33.63
CA SER A 21 18.97 28.26 -35.02
C SER A 21 17.83 28.66 -35.99
N PHE A 22 16.68 29.09 -35.47
CA PHE A 22 15.49 29.53 -36.24
C PHE A 22 14.87 28.42 -37.11
N GLN A 23 15.12 27.15 -36.83
CA GLN A 23 14.52 26.03 -37.55
C GLN A 23 13.13 25.66 -37.00
N ILE A 24 12.83 26.06 -35.77
CA ILE A 24 11.55 25.84 -35.07
C ILE A 24 11.08 27.18 -34.48
N PRO A 25 9.78 27.56 -34.64
CA PRO A 25 9.21 28.78 -34.06
C PRO A 25 9.20 28.72 -32.52
N MET A 26 9.71 29.73 -31.84
CA MET A 26 9.77 29.80 -30.37
C MET A 26 8.39 29.88 -29.69
N GLU A 27 7.43 30.54 -30.34
CA GLU A 27 6.08 30.77 -29.79
C GLU A 27 5.35 29.46 -29.47
N ARG A 28 5.57 28.44 -30.28
CA ARG A 28 4.93 27.13 -30.11
C ARG A 28 5.59 26.27 -29.03
N LEU A 29 6.87 26.46 -28.77
CA LEU A 29 7.60 25.78 -27.72
C LEU A 29 7.04 26.02 -26.31
N GLY A 30 6.58 27.27 -26.07
CA GLY A 30 6.00 27.63 -24.75
C GLY A 30 4.69 26.94 -24.42
N GLN A 31 4.06 26.26 -25.38
CA GLN A 31 2.79 25.55 -25.19
C GLN A 31 2.96 24.10 -24.77
N PHE A 32 4.15 23.52 -25.00
CA PHE A 32 4.41 22.10 -24.79
C PHE A 32 5.58 21.84 -23.81
N ILE A 33 5.45 20.83 -23.00
CA ILE A 33 6.60 20.22 -22.34
C ILE A 33 7.13 19.09 -23.21
N VAL A 34 8.41 19.16 -23.56
CA VAL A 34 9.13 18.15 -24.34
C VAL A 34 9.97 17.30 -23.39
N MET A 35 9.95 15.99 -23.55
CA MET A 35 10.75 15.07 -22.76
C MET A 35 11.09 13.80 -23.54
N GLY A 36 12.30 13.28 -23.35
CA GLY A 36 12.77 12.07 -24.03
C GLY A 36 14.28 11.95 -24.04
N GLU A 37 14.78 10.73 -24.06
CA GLU A 37 16.18 10.41 -24.31
C GLU A 37 16.42 10.38 -25.82
N LEU A 38 17.51 10.98 -26.28
CA LEU A 38 17.88 11.01 -27.70
C LEU A 38 19.12 10.17 -27.95
N SER A 39 19.01 9.18 -28.83
CA SER A 39 20.15 8.39 -29.31
C SER A 39 20.91 9.09 -30.41
N LEU A 40 22.12 8.64 -30.68
CA LEU A 40 23.02 9.26 -31.67
C LEU A 40 22.48 9.18 -33.12
N ASP A 41 21.60 8.22 -33.41
CA ASP A 41 20.91 8.08 -34.69
C ASP A 41 19.62 8.93 -34.81
N GLY A 42 19.36 9.79 -33.82
CA GLY A 42 18.21 10.68 -33.81
C GLY A 42 16.92 10.07 -33.27
N LYS A 43 16.91 8.80 -32.86
CA LYS A 43 15.72 8.14 -32.31
C LYS A 43 15.46 8.57 -30.87
N VAL A 44 14.18 8.72 -30.54
CA VAL A 44 13.72 9.04 -29.19
C VAL A 44 13.44 7.76 -28.42
N LYS A 45 14.09 7.61 -27.26
CA LYS A 45 13.96 6.44 -26.39
C LYS A 45 13.07 6.72 -25.19
N PRO A 46 12.38 5.68 -24.65
CA PRO A 46 11.52 5.83 -23.49
C PRO A 46 12.30 6.25 -22.25
N ILE A 47 11.64 7.01 -21.39
CA ILE A 47 12.17 7.50 -20.14
C ILE A 47 11.23 7.14 -18.97
N PRO A 48 11.74 6.94 -17.75
CA PRO A 48 10.89 6.75 -16.56
C PRO A 48 10.29 8.07 -16.09
N GLY A 49 9.10 8.02 -15.47
CA GLY A 49 8.48 9.15 -14.79
C GLY A 49 7.68 10.09 -15.70
N VAL A 50 7.26 9.63 -16.87
CA VAL A 50 6.48 10.47 -17.83
C VAL A 50 5.11 10.82 -17.26
N LEU A 51 4.43 9.90 -16.57
CA LEU A 51 3.11 10.15 -15.98
C LEU A 51 3.13 11.32 -14.97
N PRO A 52 3.97 11.36 -13.92
CA PRO A 52 4.02 12.50 -13.00
C PRO A 52 4.45 13.79 -13.71
N MET A 53 5.29 13.74 -14.74
CA MET A 53 5.65 14.91 -15.54
C MET A 53 4.46 15.46 -16.32
N ALA A 54 3.64 14.59 -16.94
CA ALA A 54 2.40 15.00 -17.63
C ALA A 54 1.37 15.59 -16.63
N MET A 55 1.26 15.02 -15.41
CA MET A 55 0.43 15.58 -14.34
C MET A 55 0.89 17.00 -13.92
N CYS A 56 2.21 17.21 -13.82
CA CYS A 56 2.78 18.52 -13.52
C CYS A 56 2.55 19.51 -14.67
N ALA A 57 2.71 19.09 -15.93
CA ALA A 57 2.45 19.90 -17.12
C ALA A 57 1.02 20.43 -17.14
N LYS A 58 0.04 19.55 -16.86
CA LYS A 58 -1.38 19.94 -16.75
C LYS A 58 -1.58 20.98 -15.64
N LYS A 59 -1.03 20.76 -14.44
CA LYS A 59 -1.13 21.71 -13.31
C LYS A 59 -0.51 23.08 -13.63
N ALA A 60 0.56 23.09 -14.44
CA ALA A 60 1.24 24.30 -14.87
C ALA A 60 0.54 25.02 -16.04
N GLY A 61 -0.55 24.46 -16.59
CA GLY A 61 -1.34 25.09 -17.66
C GLY A 61 -0.79 24.93 -19.07
N PHE A 62 0.11 23.94 -19.29
CA PHE A 62 0.56 23.62 -20.65
C PHE A 62 -0.55 23.00 -21.50
N VAL A 63 -0.53 23.27 -22.81
CA VAL A 63 -1.49 22.72 -23.76
C VAL A 63 -1.27 21.23 -23.97
N GLY A 64 -0.01 20.80 -24.01
CA GLY A 64 0.32 19.39 -24.25
C GLY A 64 1.72 19.00 -23.83
N VAL A 65 2.00 17.71 -24.01
CA VAL A 65 3.31 17.12 -23.81
C VAL A 65 3.76 16.38 -25.06
N ILE A 66 5.05 16.47 -25.39
CA ILE A 66 5.71 15.71 -26.45
C ILE A 66 6.63 14.69 -25.77
N VAL A 67 6.34 13.41 -25.97
CA VAL A 67 6.97 12.30 -25.23
C VAL A 67 7.42 11.22 -26.22
N PRO A 68 8.33 10.32 -25.83
CA PRO A 68 8.62 9.13 -26.62
C PRO A 68 7.33 8.35 -26.94
N ALA A 69 7.20 7.83 -28.14
CA ALA A 69 6.02 7.07 -28.58
C ALA A 69 5.67 5.93 -27.60
N ASP A 70 6.67 5.24 -27.06
CA ASP A 70 6.52 4.17 -26.04
C ASP A 70 5.92 4.65 -24.71
N ASN A 71 6.07 5.93 -24.38
CA ASN A 71 5.51 6.53 -23.16
C ASN A 71 4.18 7.26 -23.41
N ALA A 72 3.77 7.43 -24.66
CA ALA A 72 2.61 8.26 -24.98
C ALA A 72 1.31 7.70 -24.37
N PHE A 73 1.17 6.38 -24.34
CA PHE A 73 0.00 5.73 -23.73
C PHE A 73 -0.06 5.92 -22.22
N GLU A 74 1.09 5.89 -21.54
CA GLU A 74 1.21 6.21 -20.11
C GLU A 74 0.79 7.66 -19.81
N ALA A 75 1.26 8.62 -20.60
CA ALA A 75 0.95 10.03 -20.43
C ALA A 75 -0.52 10.36 -20.74
N SER A 76 -1.14 9.63 -21.70
CA SER A 76 -2.51 9.89 -22.19
C SER A 76 -3.62 9.65 -21.16
N VAL A 77 -3.26 9.02 -20.02
CA VAL A 77 -4.16 8.83 -18.88
C VAL A 77 -4.52 10.14 -18.18
N VAL A 78 -3.70 11.17 -18.33
CA VAL A 78 -3.94 12.47 -17.71
C VAL A 78 -4.95 13.25 -18.51
N ASP A 79 -6.20 13.24 -18.08
CA ASP A 79 -7.26 14.03 -18.73
C ASP A 79 -6.91 15.53 -18.81
N GLY A 80 -7.31 16.17 -19.90
CA GLY A 80 -7.21 17.63 -20.06
C GLY A 80 -5.81 18.14 -20.45
N ILE A 81 -4.92 17.25 -20.92
CA ILE A 81 -3.67 17.61 -21.59
C ILE A 81 -3.53 16.81 -22.89
N LEU A 82 -3.00 17.43 -23.95
CA LEU A 82 -2.75 16.75 -25.21
C LEU A 82 -1.43 16.00 -25.16
N VAL A 83 -1.41 14.75 -25.58
CA VAL A 83 -0.21 13.91 -25.57
C VAL A 83 0.19 13.54 -26.98
N TYR A 84 1.39 13.91 -27.38
CA TYR A 84 1.96 13.59 -28.68
C TYR A 84 3.16 12.66 -28.52
N GLY A 85 3.05 11.43 -29.05
CA GLY A 85 4.14 10.47 -29.11
C GLY A 85 5.01 10.72 -30.35
N VAL A 86 6.33 10.75 -30.16
CA VAL A 86 7.32 10.92 -31.24
C VAL A 86 8.35 9.80 -31.23
N ASN A 87 8.80 9.37 -32.42
CA ASN A 87 9.76 8.31 -32.59
C ASN A 87 11.20 8.82 -32.76
N ASP A 88 11.35 10.03 -33.28
CA ASP A 88 12.65 10.64 -33.56
C ASP A 88 12.61 12.17 -33.43
N LEU A 89 13.79 12.78 -33.47
CA LEU A 89 13.98 14.22 -33.39
C LEU A 89 13.32 14.98 -34.57
N GLU A 90 13.37 14.39 -35.75
CA GLU A 90 12.81 15.02 -36.98
C GLU A 90 11.30 15.13 -36.87
N GLU A 91 10.61 14.08 -36.42
CA GLU A 91 9.16 14.10 -36.19
C GLU A 91 8.77 15.16 -35.16
N ALA A 92 9.49 15.24 -34.03
CA ALA A 92 9.26 16.27 -33.01
C ALA A 92 9.48 17.69 -33.53
N ALA A 93 10.56 17.91 -34.28
CA ALA A 93 10.90 19.20 -34.87
C ALA A 93 9.87 19.64 -35.93
N ASN A 94 9.47 18.73 -36.82
CA ASN A 94 8.48 19.02 -37.88
C ASN A 94 7.08 19.30 -37.30
N PHE A 95 6.68 18.60 -36.24
CA PHE A 95 5.44 18.88 -35.50
C PHE A 95 5.47 20.29 -34.88
N LEU A 96 6.56 20.65 -34.20
CA LEU A 96 6.72 21.97 -33.58
C LEU A 96 6.82 23.09 -34.60
N ALA A 97 7.37 22.80 -35.80
CA ALA A 97 7.43 23.75 -36.93
C ALA A 97 6.13 23.83 -37.75
N ASP A 98 5.08 23.10 -37.33
CA ASP A 98 3.79 22.99 -38.04
C ASP A 98 3.88 22.43 -39.46
N ARG A 99 4.94 21.68 -39.74
CA ARG A 99 5.14 21.02 -41.06
C ARG A 99 4.36 19.73 -41.19
N ILE A 100 4.13 19.04 -40.02
CA ILE A 100 3.31 17.83 -39.94
C ILE A 100 2.27 17.99 -38.84
N LYS A 101 1.16 17.25 -38.97
CA LYS A 101 0.11 17.16 -37.95
C LYS A 101 0.21 15.78 -37.27
N LEU A 102 0.44 15.76 -35.96
CA LEU A 102 0.33 14.57 -35.18
C LEU A 102 -1.06 14.48 -34.56
N THR A 103 -1.60 13.27 -34.49
CA THR A 103 -2.85 12.99 -33.76
C THR A 103 -2.51 12.78 -32.30
N PRO A 104 -3.14 13.51 -31.38
CA PRO A 104 -2.89 13.28 -29.96
C PRO A 104 -3.36 11.88 -29.55
N VAL A 105 -2.53 11.19 -28.78
CA VAL A 105 -2.87 9.88 -28.22
C VAL A 105 -3.95 10.06 -27.17
N ARG A 106 -5.05 9.31 -27.31
CA ARG A 106 -6.17 9.31 -26.37
C ARG A 106 -6.27 7.96 -25.68
N HIS A 107 -6.54 7.98 -24.40
CA HIS A 107 -6.89 6.77 -23.66
C HIS A 107 -8.33 6.38 -24.01
N HIS A 108 -8.54 5.24 -24.70
CA HIS A 108 -9.83 4.83 -25.22
C HIS A 108 -10.75 4.18 -24.16
N THR A 109 -10.22 3.70 -23.05
CA THR A 109 -11.00 3.05 -22.00
C THR A 109 -11.17 4.04 -20.85
N ALA A 110 -12.40 4.29 -20.44
CA ALA A 110 -12.62 5.04 -19.21
C ALA A 110 -11.87 4.32 -18.08
N LEU A 111 -11.02 5.04 -17.35
CA LEU A 111 -10.27 4.49 -16.20
C LEU A 111 -11.19 3.74 -15.23
N SER A 112 -12.43 4.19 -15.07
CA SER A 112 -13.47 3.55 -14.28
C SER A 112 -13.80 2.13 -14.76
N GLU A 113 -13.90 1.89 -16.07
CA GLU A 113 -14.20 0.55 -16.61
C GLU A 113 -13.05 -0.43 -16.41
N ALA A 114 -11.79 0.04 -16.54
CA ALA A 114 -10.60 -0.79 -16.27
C ALA A 114 -10.50 -1.17 -14.79
N MET A 115 -11.09 -0.38 -13.88
CA MET A 115 -11.08 -0.62 -12.43
C MET A 115 -12.23 -1.55 -11.98
N GLU A 116 -13.31 -1.67 -12.76
CA GLU A 116 -14.44 -2.55 -12.44
C GLU A 116 -14.18 -4.01 -12.84
N ASN A 117 -13.39 -4.25 -13.89
CA ASN A 117 -13.10 -5.57 -14.45
C ASN A 117 -11.82 -6.22 -13.88
N VAL A 118 -11.64 -6.14 -12.55
CA VAL A 118 -10.48 -6.70 -11.87
C VAL A 118 -10.69 -8.18 -11.58
N THR A 119 -9.78 -9.03 -12.08
CA THR A 119 -9.70 -10.45 -11.71
C THR A 119 -8.65 -10.65 -10.62
N TYR A 120 -8.97 -11.47 -9.62
CA TYR A 120 -8.07 -11.81 -8.52
C TYR A 120 -7.64 -13.27 -8.64
N GLU A 121 -6.38 -13.55 -8.32
CA GLU A 121 -5.81 -14.91 -8.37
C GLU A 121 -6.34 -15.79 -7.23
N PHE A 122 -6.70 -15.19 -6.08
CA PHE A 122 -7.12 -15.89 -4.87
C PHE A 122 -8.48 -15.37 -4.40
N ASP A 123 -9.35 -16.27 -3.97
CA ASP A 123 -10.64 -15.95 -3.33
C ASP A 123 -10.65 -16.43 -1.88
N PHE A 124 -11.31 -15.69 -1.00
CA PHE A 124 -11.50 -16.07 0.40
C PHE A 124 -12.34 -17.37 0.54
N ALA A 125 -13.19 -17.68 -0.44
CA ALA A 125 -13.92 -18.94 -0.47
C ALA A 125 -13.00 -20.16 -0.61
N ASP A 126 -11.81 -19.99 -1.22
CA ASP A 126 -10.82 -21.07 -1.37
C ASP A 126 -10.11 -21.39 -0.06
N VAL A 127 -10.14 -20.48 0.91
CA VAL A 127 -9.54 -20.67 2.24
C VAL A 127 -10.56 -21.39 3.11
N LYS A 128 -10.35 -22.66 3.40
CA LYS A 128 -11.21 -23.45 4.28
C LYS A 128 -10.97 -23.11 5.76
N GLY A 129 -12.03 -23.02 6.53
CA GLY A 129 -11.97 -22.67 7.94
C GLY A 129 -11.38 -21.27 8.20
N GLN A 130 -10.69 -21.09 9.34
CA GLN A 130 -9.99 -19.86 9.73
C GLN A 130 -10.91 -18.63 9.84
N GLU A 131 -12.15 -18.80 10.28
CA GLU A 131 -13.15 -17.72 10.33
C GLU A 131 -12.69 -16.51 11.16
N ASN A 132 -11.98 -16.75 12.27
CA ASN A 132 -11.40 -15.68 13.10
C ASN A 132 -10.35 -14.87 12.33
N VAL A 133 -9.53 -15.53 11.50
CA VAL A 133 -8.50 -14.86 10.69
C VAL A 133 -9.15 -14.09 9.55
N LYS A 134 -10.14 -14.68 8.88
CA LYS A 134 -10.92 -14.00 7.84
C LYS A 134 -11.61 -12.75 8.38
N ARG A 135 -12.23 -12.84 9.57
CA ARG A 135 -12.83 -11.71 10.26
C ARG A 135 -11.81 -10.62 10.59
N ALA A 136 -10.65 -10.99 11.08
CA ALA A 136 -9.56 -10.03 11.34
C ALA A 136 -9.09 -9.33 10.07
N LEU A 137 -8.95 -10.05 8.95
CA LEU A 137 -8.55 -9.49 7.66
C LEU A 137 -9.66 -8.61 7.03
N GLU A 138 -10.94 -8.95 7.24
CA GLU A 138 -12.08 -8.08 6.90
C GLU A 138 -12.00 -6.75 7.65
N ILE A 139 -11.78 -6.79 8.97
CA ILE A 139 -11.61 -5.59 9.80
C ILE A 139 -10.38 -4.78 9.35
N ALA A 140 -9.25 -5.47 9.09
CA ALA A 140 -8.03 -4.85 8.57
C ALA A 140 -8.31 -4.10 7.26
N SER A 141 -9.01 -4.73 6.33
CA SER A 141 -9.37 -4.16 5.03
C SER A 141 -10.34 -2.99 5.16
N ALA A 142 -11.34 -3.10 6.05
CA ALA A 142 -12.32 -2.05 6.27
C ALA A 142 -11.72 -0.81 6.92
N GLY A 143 -10.80 -0.97 7.87
CA GLY A 143 -10.18 0.14 8.60
C GLY A 143 -8.81 0.59 8.05
N GLY A 144 -8.20 -0.16 7.14
CA GLY A 144 -6.81 0.04 6.70
C GLY A 144 -5.80 -0.30 7.81
N HIS A 145 -6.14 -1.26 8.68
CA HIS A 145 -5.33 -1.64 9.83
C HIS A 145 -4.19 -2.59 9.46
N ASN A 146 -3.05 -2.41 10.10
CA ASN A 146 -1.93 -3.34 9.99
C ASN A 146 -2.21 -4.60 10.79
N ALA A 147 -1.85 -5.78 10.25
CA ALA A 147 -2.07 -7.06 10.91
C ALA A 147 -0.82 -7.95 10.89
N ILE A 148 -0.67 -8.77 11.93
CA ILE A 148 0.33 -9.82 12.00
C ILE A 148 -0.35 -11.17 12.21
N LEU A 149 -0.01 -12.14 11.36
CA LEU A 149 -0.50 -13.51 11.39
C LEU A 149 0.54 -14.41 12.07
N ILE A 150 0.19 -15.02 13.18
CA ILE A 150 1.11 -15.82 13.98
C ILE A 150 0.58 -17.25 14.04
N GLY A 151 1.35 -18.21 13.57
CA GLY A 151 0.92 -19.61 13.57
C GLY A 151 1.97 -20.56 13.02
N PRO A 152 1.74 -21.89 13.11
CA PRO A 152 2.70 -22.89 12.68
C PRO A 152 2.94 -22.85 11.16
N PRO A 153 4.04 -23.44 10.67
CA PRO A 153 4.25 -23.64 9.26
C PRO A 153 3.11 -24.46 8.65
N GLY A 154 2.73 -24.15 7.42
CA GLY A 154 1.63 -24.85 6.71
C GLY A 154 0.21 -24.42 7.12
N ALA A 155 0.02 -23.50 8.06
CA ALA A 155 -1.31 -23.02 8.48
C ALA A 155 -2.01 -22.07 7.48
N GLY A 156 -1.48 -21.86 6.28
CA GLY A 156 -2.10 -21.04 5.23
C GLY A 156 -1.89 -19.52 5.37
N LYS A 157 -0.97 -19.04 6.22
CA LYS A 157 -0.72 -17.60 6.46
C LYS A 157 -0.48 -16.82 5.18
N THR A 158 0.37 -17.33 4.29
CA THR A 158 0.72 -16.68 3.01
C THR A 158 -0.46 -16.64 2.05
N LEU A 159 -1.28 -17.71 2.00
CA LEU A 159 -2.50 -17.74 1.19
C LEU A 159 -3.50 -16.69 1.68
N LEU A 160 -3.78 -16.65 2.99
CA LEU A 160 -4.64 -15.65 3.63
C LEU A 160 -4.17 -14.21 3.35
N ALA A 161 -2.86 -13.97 3.44
CA ALA A 161 -2.29 -12.66 3.14
C ALA A 161 -2.47 -12.26 1.67
N LYS A 162 -2.28 -13.18 0.73
CA LYS A 162 -2.50 -12.92 -0.72
C LYS A 162 -3.97 -12.68 -1.04
N SER A 163 -4.87 -13.45 -0.42
CA SER A 163 -6.31 -13.30 -0.64
C SER A 163 -6.85 -11.93 -0.20
N ILE A 164 -6.15 -11.20 0.69
CA ILE A 164 -6.62 -9.89 1.18
C ILE A 164 -6.83 -8.88 0.05
N GLN A 165 -6.06 -8.98 -1.03
CA GLN A 165 -6.18 -8.10 -2.18
C GLN A 165 -7.58 -8.14 -2.79
N SER A 166 -8.24 -9.32 -2.77
CA SER A 166 -9.57 -9.54 -3.34
C SER A 166 -10.72 -8.92 -2.53
N ILE A 167 -10.49 -8.60 -1.25
CA ILE A 167 -11.50 -7.99 -0.37
C ILE A 167 -11.27 -6.49 -0.12
N LEU A 168 -10.16 -5.92 -0.61
CA LEU A 168 -9.91 -4.50 -0.51
C LEU A 168 -10.87 -3.71 -1.41
N PRO A 169 -11.28 -2.48 -1.00
CA PRO A 169 -12.07 -1.61 -1.85
C PRO A 169 -11.34 -1.28 -3.13
N ILE A 170 -12.07 -1.14 -4.24
CA ILE A 170 -11.53 -0.68 -5.51
C ILE A 170 -10.86 0.69 -5.30
N MET A 171 -9.72 0.94 -5.97
CA MET A 171 -9.06 2.24 -5.92
C MET A 171 -9.94 3.33 -6.55
N THR A 172 -9.81 4.54 -6.05
CA THR A 172 -10.32 5.72 -6.78
C THR A 172 -9.37 6.06 -7.93
N VAL A 173 -9.85 6.82 -8.91
CA VAL A 173 -9.01 7.32 -10.02
C VAL A 173 -7.79 8.07 -9.50
N SER A 174 -7.95 8.87 -8.44
CA SER A 174 -6.84 9.59 -7.82
C SER A 174 -5.79 8.65 -7.20
N GLU A 175 -6.24 7.60 -6.46
CA GLU A 175 -5.34 6.59 -5.90
C GLU A 175 -4.60 5.81 -7.00
N ALA A 176 -5.29 5.47 -8.10
CA ALA A 176 -4.71 4.76 -9.24
C ALA A 176 -3.61 5.60 -9.92
N LEU A 177 -3.87 6.90 -10.17
CA LEU A 177 -2.89 7.82 -10.75
C LEU A 177 -1.69 8.03 -9.83
N GLU A 178 -1.91 8.22 -8.53
CA GLU A 178 -0.83 8.40 -7.54
C GLU A 178 0.06 7.16 -7.45
N THR A 179 -0.55 5.96 -7.41
CA THR A 179 0.17 4.68 -7.41
C THR A 179 0.96 4.48 -8.70
N SER A 180 0.31 4.73 -9.85
CA SER A 180 0.95 4.61 -11.17
C SER A 180 2.12 5.58 -11.34
N ALA A 181 2.01 6.82 -10.81
CA ALA A 181 3.10 7.79 -10.85
C ALA A 181 4.36 7.29 -10.12
N ILE A 182 4.21 6.62 -8.96
CA ILE A 182 5.34 6.02 -8.24
C ILE A 182 5.99 4.91 -9.06
N HIS A 183 5.17 4.04 -9.66
CA HIS A 183 5.65 2.94 -10.50
C HIS A 183 6.29 3.43 -11.80
N SER A 184 5.80 4.53 -12.37
CA SER A 184 6.38 5.23 -13.51
C SER A 184 7.81 5.69 -13.20
N VAL A 185 8.00 6.42 -12.08
CA VAL A 185 9.33 6.86 -11.62
C VAL A 185 10.28 5.69 -11.36
N ALA A 186 9.76 4.56 -10.89
CA ALA A 186 10.54 3.34 -10.68
C ALA A 186 10.89 2.60 -12.00
N GLY A 187 10.31 3.02 -13.13
CA GLY A 187 10.43 2.31 -14.41
C GLY A 187 9.75 0.93 -14.40
N LYS A 188 8.70 0.77 -13.61
CA LYS A 188 7.97 -0.50 -13.42
C LYS A 188 6.56 -0.50 -14.03
N LEU A 189 6.16 0.54 -14.73
CA LEU A 189 4.96 0.53 -15.56
C LEU A 189 5.23 -0.25 -16.85
N ASN A 190 4.36 -1.23 -17.15
CA ASN A 190 4.41 -1.95 -18.42
C ASN A 190 3.85 -1.07 -19.54
N GLN A 191 4.47 -1.11 -20.74
CA GLN A 191 3.98 -0.41 -21.93
C GLN A 191 2.52 -0.75 -22.30
N LYS A 192 2.04 -1.94 -21.89
CA LYS A 192 0.64 -2.39 -22.10
C LYS A 192 -0.34 -1.95 -21.01
N GLN A 193 0.16 -1.54 -19.84
CA GLN A 193 -0.65 -1.06 -18.71
C GLN A 193 -0.28 0.37 -18.40
N SER A 194 -1.06 1.31 -18.90
CA SER A 194 -0.88 2.75 -18.66
C SER A 194 -1.15 3.14 -17.21
N VAL A 195 -1.97 2.37 -16.50
CA VAL A 195 -2.40 2.62 -15.12
C VAL A 195 -2.52 1.34 -14.34
N ILE A 196 -2.14 1.40 -13.09
CA ILE A 196 -2.37 0.34 -12.12
C ILE A 196 -3.81 0.49 -11.61
N SER A 197 -4.69 -0.41 -12.05
CA SER A 197 -6.10 -0.42 -11.66
C SER A 197 -6.36 -1.18 -10.35
N ASN A 198 -5.47 -2.11 -9.99
CA ASN A 198 -5.60 -2.95 -8.80
C ASN A 198 -4.74 -2.45 -7.66
N ARG A 199 -5.20 -2.63 -6.42
CA ARG A 199 -4.33 -2.41 -5.27
C ARG A 199 -3.14 -3.36 -5.33
N VAL A 200 -1.94 -2.79 -5.34
CA VAL A 200 -0.69 -3.56 -5.47
C VAL A 200 -0.46 -4.43 -4.24
N PHE A 201 0.06 -5.63 -4.46
CA PHE A 201 0.53 -6.53 -3.42
C PHE A 201 2.05 -6.70 -3.58
N ARG A 202 2.81 -6.20 -2.62
CA ARG A 202 4.28 -6.29 -2.61
C ARG A 202 4.72 -7.27 -1.54
N SER A 203 5.51 -8.26 -1.92
CA SER A 203 6.02 -9.28 -1.00
C SER A 203 7.53 -9.44 -1.20
N PRO A 204 8.34 -8.51 -0.65
CA PRO A 204 9.78 -8.64 -0.74
C PRO A 204 10.28 -9.82 0.10
N HIS A 205 11.32 -10.48 -0.39
CA HIS A 205 11.99 -11.55 0.34
C HIS A 205 12.69 -10.99 1.59
N HIS A 206 12.80 -11.75 2.66
CA HIS A 206 13.39 -11.31 3.94
C HIS A 206 14.88 -10.89 3.83
N SER A 207 15.61 -11.34 2.79
CA SER A 207 16.99 -10.91 2.51
C SER A 207 17.11 -9.51 1.89
N ILE A 208 15.99 -8.81 1.68
CA ILE A 208 15.99 -7.47 1.08
C ILE A 208 16.85 -6.49 1.88
N SER A 209 17.64 -5.67 1.17
CA SER A 209 18.40 -4.60 1.82
C SER A 209 17.50 -3.45 2.28
N GLN A 210 17.93 -2.70 3.30
CA GLN A 210 17.22 -1.50 3.77
C GLN A 210 16.96 -0.50 2.63
N ILE A 211 17.94 -0.30 1.73
CA ILE A 211 17.81 0.62 0.59
C ILE A 211 16.74 0.13 -0.40
N ALA A 212 16.70 -1.16 -0.68
CA ALA A 212 15.68 -1.70 -1.58
C ALA A 212 14.27 -1.65 -0.95
N LEU A 213 14.18 -1.78 0.37
CA LEU A 213 12.89 -1.71 1.08
C LEU A 213 12.36 -0.27 1.16
N VAL A 214 13.17 0.68 1.60
CA VAL A 214 12.75 2.07 1.86
C VAL A 214 12.91 2.95 0.63
N GLY A 215 13.94 2.71 -0.15
CA GLY A 215 14.34 3.55 -1.28
C GLY A 215 15.69 4.21 -1.05
N GLY A 216 16.28 4.74 -2.10
CA GLY A 216 17.58 5.38 -2.04
C GLY A 216 18.44 5.07 -3.27
N GLY A 217 19.76 5.06 -3.08
CA GLY A 217 20.74 4.89 -4.14
C GLY A 217 21.48 6.19 -4.48
N SER A 218 22.37 6.14 -5.46
CA SER A 218 23.06 7.34 -5.99
C SER A 218 22.06 8.30 -6.64
N THR A 219 21.14 7.73 -7.44
CA THR A 219 19.92 8.40 -7.90
C THR A 219 18.78 7.89 -7.03
N PRO A 220 18.11 8.75 -6.23
CA PRO A 220 17.05 8.33 -5.34
C PRO A 220 15.90 7.67 -6.11
N LYS A 221 15.62 6.38 -5.79
CA LYS A 221 14.50 5.63 -6.36
C LYS A 221 13.55 5.18 -5.25
N PRO A 222 12.24 5.07 -5.52
CA PRO A 222 11.30 4.54 -4.55
C PRO A 222 11.60 3.06 -4.26
N GLY A 223 11.52 2.67 -2.97
CA GLY A 223 11.65 1.29 -2.52
C GLY A 223 10.32 0.53 -2.50
N GLU A 224 10.34 -0.73 -2.03
CA GLU A 224 9.15 -1.60 -1.96
C GLU A 224 8.03 -0.99 -1.12
N ILE A 225 8.36 -0.22 -0.06
CA ILE A 225 7.39 0.50 0.77
C ILE A 225 6.58 1.49 -0.06
N SER A 226 7.25 2.31 -0.89
CA SER A 226 6.57 3.27 -1.76
C SER A 226 5.87 2.59 -2.93
N LEU A 227 6.42 1.49 -3.45
CA LEU A 227 5.77 0.67 -4.48
C LEU A 227 4.50 -0.04 -3.97
N ALA A 228 4.36 -0.21 -2.64
CA ALA A 228 3.15 -0.74 -2.01
C ALA A 228 2.09 0.35 -1.74
N HIS A 229 2.32 1.60 -2.15
CA HIS A 229 1.42 2.72 -1.91
C HIS A 229 -0.02 2.41 -2.38
N ASN A 230 -1.02 2.74 -1.56
CA ASN A 230 -2.44 2.42 -1.73
C ASN A 230 -2.75 0.91 -1.86
N GLY A 231 -1.81 0.06 -1.47
CA GLY A 231 -1.91 -1.39 -1.55
C GLY A 231 -1.47 -2.09 -0.27
N VAL A 232 -0.91 -3.28 -0.42
CA VAL A 232 -0.47 -4.16 0.67
C VAL A 232 1.03 -4.41 0.58
N LEU A 233 1.73 -4.24 1.70
CA LEU A 233 3.09 -4.74 1.89
C LEU A 233 3.01 -5.98 2.77
N PHE A 234 3.34 -7.13 2.21
CA PHE A 234 3.38 -8.40 2.92
C PHE A 234 4.81 -8.77 3.28
N LEU A 235 5.08 -8.96 4.57
CA LEU A 235 6.36 -9.42 5.08
C LEU A 235 6.20 -10.82 5.67
N ASP A 236 6.54 -11.83 4.87
CA ASP A 236 6.55 -13.21 5.34
C ASP A 236 7.80 -13.48 6.19
N GLU A 237 7.66 -14.33 7.22
CA GLU A 237 8.76 -14.65 8.14
C GLU A 237 9.40 -13.40 8.78
N LEU A 238 8.58 -12.51 9.33
CA LEU A 238 8.98 -11.20 9.84
C LEU A 238 10.27 -11.22 10.70
N PRO A 239 10.52 -12.19 11.61
CA PRO A 239 11.76 -12.24 12.42
C PRO A 239 13.03 -12.58 11.62
N GLU A 240 12.92 -12.97 10.34
CA GLU A 240 14.08 -13.29 9.49
C GLU A 240 14.60 -12.08 8.71
N PHE A 241 13.84 -10.98 8.68
CA PHE A 241 14.30 -9.72 8.09
C PHE A 241 15.44 -9.10 8.91
N HIS A 242 16.35 -8.44 8.23
CA HIS A 242 17.40 -7.66 8.89
C HIS A 242 16.78 -6.59 9.80
N ARG A 243 17.25 -6.51 11.06
CA ARG A 243 16.73 -5.58 12.06
C ARG A 243 16.69 -4.13 11.57
N ASN A 244 17.74 -3.67 10.88
CA ASN A 244 17.81 -2.30 10.36
C ASN A 244 16.74 -2.03 9.30
N ALA A 245 16.39 -3.02 8.47
CA ALA A 245 15.30 -2.90 7.50
C ALA A 245 13.95 -2.75 8.21
N LEU A 246 13.67 -3.57 9.24
CA LEU A 246 12.43 -3.47 10.03
C LEU A 246 12.34 -2.13 10.79
N GLU A 247 13.42 -1.68 11.43
CA GLU A 247 13.41 -0.40 12.17
C GLU A 247 13.16 0.80 11.23
N SER A 248 13.64 0.75 10.00
CA SER A 248 13.43 1.81 9.01
C SER A 248 11.99 1.95 8.54
N MET A 249 11.14 0.94 8.75
CA MET A 249 9.70 0.98 8.43
C MET A 249 8.88 1.77 9.46
N ARG A 250 9.40 2.01 10.66
CA ARG A 250 8.63 2.61 11.76
C ARG A 250 8.06 3.99 11.42
N GLN A 251 8.84 4.82 10.76
CA GLN A 251 8.41 6.15 10.34
C GLN A 251 7.43 6.09 9.16
N PRO A 252 7.70 5.37 8.06
CA PRO A 252 6.74 5.21 6.95
C PRO A 252 5.36 4.70 7.36
N ILE A 253 5.29 3.77 8.33
CA ILE A 253 4.01 3.25 8.85
C ILE A 253 3.19 4.34 9.58
N GLU A 254 3.84 5.28 10.26
CA GLU A 254 3.15 6.37 10.98
C GLU A 254 2.83 7.55 10.07
N ASP A 255 3.82 7.99 9.29
CA ASP A 255 3.73 9.24 8.51
C ASP A 255 3.09 9.04 7.13
N GLY A 256 3.00 7.79 6.63
CA GLY A 256 2.55 7.48 5.28
C GLY A 256 3.45 8.03 4.19
N LYS A 257 4.71 8.31 4.52
CA LYS A 257 5.72 8.92 3.64
C LYS A 257 7.12 8.37 3.94
N VAL A 258 7.95 8.31 2.91
CA VAL A 258 9.36 7.98 3.00
C VAL A 258 10.19 9.19 2.60
N HIS A 259 11.08 9.61 3.49
CA HIS A 259 12.05 10.68 3.18
C HIS A 259 13.39 10.07 2.80
N VAL A 260 13.80 10.29 1.55
CA VAL A 260 15.12 9.90 1.05
C VAL A 260 15.98 11.14 0.94
N SER A 261 16.87 11.35 1.93
CA SER A 261 17.78 12.48 1.96
C SER A 261 19.20 12.06 1.56
N ARG A 262 19.80 12.78 0.65
CA ARG A 262 21.20 12.68 0.22
C ARG A 262 21.81 14.08 0.14
N SER A 263 23.14 14.17 0.06
CA SER A 263 23.86 15.46 0.05
C SER A 263 23.35 16.48 -0.97
N LYS A 264 22.76 16.01 -2.08
CA LYS A 264 22.26 16.88 -3.17
C LYS A 264 20.75 16.90 -3.33
N PHE A 265 20.02 15.92 -2.76
CA PHE A 265 18.60 15.74 -2.98
C PHE A 265 17.89 15.35 -1.67
N SER A 266 16.72 15.92 -1.46
CA SER A 266 15.76 15.45 -0.46
C SER A 266 14.44 15.21 -1.18
N ILE A 267 14.03 13.95 -1.28
CA ILE A 267 12.82 13.54 -2.00
C ILE A 267 11.91 12.82 -1.02
N GLU A 268 10.63 13.15 -1.10
CA GLU A 268 9.57 12.50 -0.35
C GLU A 268 8.75 11.61 -1.29
N TYR A 269 8.62 10.33 -0.94
CA TYR A 269 7.75 9.40 -1.64
C TYR A 269 6.54 9.05 -0.78
N PRO A 270 5.32 9.06 -1.33
CA PRO A 270 4.15 8.56 -0.63
C PRO A 270 4.31 7.08 -0.30
N SER A 271 3.81 6.66 0.87
CA SER A 271 3.91 5.28 1.36
C SER A 271 2.72 4.90 2.24
N LYS A 272 1.51 5.25 1.83
CA LYS A 272 0.28 4.81 2.51
C LYS A 272 -0.03 3.38 2.11
N PHE A 273 0.46 2.41 2.85
CA PHE A 273 0.26 0.99 2.62
C PHE A 273 -0.35 0.32 3.85
N MET A 274 -1.00 -0.82 3.64
CA MET A 274 -1.41 -1.70 4.71
C MET A 274 -0.33 -2.76 4.91
N LEU A 275 0.24 -2.83 6.11
CA LEU A 275 1.22 -3.86 6.47
C LEU A 275 0.49 -5.12 6.90
N ILE A 276 0.75 -6.21 6.18
CA ILE A 276 0.44 -7.56 6.64
C ILE A 276 1.76 -8.27 6.89
N ALA A 277 1.94 -8.82 8.06
CA ALA A 277 3.12 -9.59 8.40
C ALA A 277 2.73 -11.02 8.77
N SER A 278 3.65 -11.96 8.58
CA SER A 278 3.50 -13.31 9.10
C SER A 278 4.72 -13.72 9.91
N MET A 279 4.52 -14.57 10.89
CA MET A 279 5.61 -15.22 11.62
C MET A 279 5.19 -16.53 12.25
N ASN A 280 6.17 -17.35 12.59
CA ASN A 280 5.96 -18.51 13.42
C ASN A 280 6.00 -18.11 14.92
N PRO A 281 5.35 -18.87 15.83
CA PRO A 281 5.34 -18.53 17.24
C PRO A 281 6.68 -18.80 17.95
N CYS A 282 7.56 -19.63 17.36
CA CYS A 282 8.90 -19.95 17.85
C CYS A 282 9.78 -20.44 16.68
N PRO A 283 11.10 -20.70 16.88
CA PRO A 283 11.98 -21.17 15.81
C PRO A 283 11.55 -22.50 15.15
N CYS A 284 11.02 -23.47 15.91
CA CYS A 284 10.49 -24.71 15.33
C CYS A 284 9.07 -24.55 14.75
N GLY A 285 8.35 -23.49 15.13
CA GLY A 285 7.00 -23.19 14.63
C GLY A 285 5.85 -23.84 15.41
N TYR A 286 6.13 -24.68 16.41
CA TYR A 286 5.12 -25.52 17.08
C TYR A 286 4.79 -25.11 18.53
N LEU A 287 5.17 -23.91 18.97
CA LEU A 287 4.75 -23.41 20.28
C LEU A 287 3.23 -23.29 20.32
N ASN A 288 2.61 -23.90 21.35
CA ASN A 288 1.15 -24.01 21.53
C ASN A 288 0.42 -24.79 20.42
N HIS A 289 1.13 -25.62 19.65
CA HIS A 289 0.48 -26.48 18.65
C HIS A 289 -0.34 -27.59 19.33
N PRO A 290 -1.58 -27.89 18.88
CA PRO A 290 -2.46 -28.83 19.58
C PRO A 290 -1.95 -30.28 19.59
N THR A 291 -1.17 -30.70 18.60
CA THR A 291 -0.75 -32.09 18.40
C THR A 291 0.77 -32.30 18.34
N ILE A 292 1.55 -31.26 18.08
CA ILE A 292 3.02 -31.33 17.92
C ILE A 292 3.67 -30.56 19.04
N GLU A 293 4.54 -31.22 19.79
CA GLU A 293 5.24 -30.62 20.92
C GLU A 293 6.37 -29.70 20.45
N CYS A 294 6.46 -28.52 21.07
CA CYS A 294 7.53 -27.58 20.83
C CYS A 294 8.82 -28.03 21.52
N THR A 295 9.89 -28.18 20.75
CA THR A 295 11.22 -28.58 21.22
C THR A 295 12.15 -27.42 21.58
N CYS A 296 11.70 -26.16 21.42
CA CYS A 296 12.53 -24.98 21.61
C CYS A 296 12.72 -24.65 23.10
N PRO A 297 13.98 -24.48 23.58
CA PRO A 297 14.22 -23.88 24.89
C PRO A 297 13.64 -22.46 24.97
N MET A 298 13.11 -22.08 26.15
CA MET A 298 12.48 -20.78 26.36
C MET A 298 13.41 -19.61 25.97
N GLY A 299 14.72 -19.70 26.26
CA GLY A 299 15.70 -18.69 25.88
C GLY A 299 15.81 -18.48 24.36
N ASN A 300 15.65 -19.54 23.56
CA ASN A 300 15.66 -19.43 22.10
C ASN A 300 14.36 -18.81 21.56
N ILE A 301 13.22 -19.15 22.20
CA ILE A 301 11.92 -18.51 21.87
C ILE A 301 12.01 -17.02 22.13
N MET A 302 12.46 -16.60 23.32
CA MET A 302 12.59 -15.18 23.67
C MET A 302 13.56 -14.43 22.73
N ARG A 303 14.67 -15.06 22.36
CA ARG A 303 15.63 -14.49 21.38
C ARG A 303 15.01 -14.34 20.01
N TYR A 304 14.24 -15.32 19.55
CA TYR A 304 13.54 -15.27 18.27
C TYR A 304 12.50 -14.14 18.25
N LEU A 305 11.65 -14.06 19.26
CA LEU A 305 10.63 -13.00 19.38
C LEU A 305 11.25 -11.60 19.52
N SER A 306 12.42 -11.48 20.15
CA SER A 306 13.13 -10.20 20.33
C SER A 306 13.74 -9.65 19.04
N LYS A 307 13.82 -10.43 17.94
CA LYS A 307 14.24 -9.93 16.62
C LYS A 307 13.26 -8.86 16.11
N VAL A 308 11.97 -8.98 16.42
CA VAL A 308 10.97 -7.95 16.13
C VAL A 308 10.86 -6.99 17.31
N SER A 309 11.13 -5.71 17.07
CA SER A 309 11.13 -4.72 18.16
C SER A 309 9.72 -4.42 18.68
N GLY A 310 9.60 -4.11 20.00
CA GLY A 310 8.33 -3.68 20.58
C GLY A 310 7.71 -2.49 19.88
N PRO A 311 8.48 -1.44 19.62
CA PRO A 311 7.98 -0.28 18.90
C PRO A 311 7.42 -0.57 17.50
N LEU A 312 7.90 -1.62 16.80
CA LEU A 312 7.30 -2.04 15.52
C LEU A 312 5.99 -2.80 15.75
N LEU A 313 5.97 -3.73 16.71
CA LEU A 313 4.74 -4.47 17.09
C LEU A 313 3.65 -3.53 17.59
N ASP A 314 4.01 -2.49 18.34
CA ASP A 314 3.07 -1.44 18.75
C ASP A 314 2.39 -0.73 17.58
N ARG A 315 2.96 -0.77 16.37
CA ARG A 315 2.42 -0.16 15.15
C ARG A 315 1.54 -1.10 14.33
N ILE A 316 1.46 -2.36 14.74
CA ILE A 316 0.55 -3.34 14.16
C ILE A 316 -0.72 -3.35 15.00
N ASP A 317 -1.89 -3.17 14.38
CA ASP A 317 -3.16 -2.99 15.07
C ASP A 317 -3.76 -4.32 15.53
N LEU A 318 -3.67 -5.34 14.67
CA LEU A 318 -4.30 -6.65 14.84
C LEU A 318 -3.22 -7.74 14.95
N HIS A 319 -3.22 -8.45 16.07
CA HIS A 319 -2.40 -9.65 16.29
C HIS A 319 -3.31 -10.87 16.23
N VAL A 320 -3.12 -11.69 15.21
CA VAL A 320 -4.04 -12.76 14.85
C VAL A 320 -3.35 -14.12 14.94
N GLU A 321 -3.87 -15.02 15.78
CA GLU A 321 -3.40 -16.39 15.85
C GLU A 321 -4.03 -17.22 14.72
N VAL A 322 -3.19 -17.94 13.98
CA VAL A 322 -3.59 -18.81 12.87
C VAL A 322 -3.37 -20.23 13.32
N SER A 323 -4.45 -20.94 13.64
CA SER A 323 -4.41 -22.33 14.06
C SER A 323 -4.27 -23.28 12.86
N PRO A 324 -3.67 -24.47 13.01
CA PRO A 324 -3.66 -25.47 11.96
C PRO A 324 -5.09 -25.94 11.67
N ILE A 325 -5.41 -26.16 10.39
CA ILE A 325 -6.73 -26.65 9.98
C ILE A 325 -6.76 -28.19 10.14
N PRO A 326 -7.76 -28.76 10.85
CA PRO A 326 -7.95 -30.19 10.91
C PRO A 326 -8.15 -30.80 9.51
N ILE A 327 -7.61 -32.00 9.28
CA ILE A 327 -7.70 -32.68 7.97
C ILE A 327 -9.16 -32.90 7.57
N ASP A 328 -10.02 -33.18 8.56
CA ASP A 328 -11.46 -33.39 8.34
C ASP A 328 -12.16 -32.14 7.77
N ASP A 329 -11.75 -30.96 8.19
CA ASP A 329 -12.27 -29.68 7.69
C ASP A 329 -11.79 -29.38 6.26
N LEU A 330 -10.59 -29.87 5.89
CA LEU A 330 -10.07 -29.73 4.52
C LEU A 330 -10.88 -30.55 3.50
N SER A 331 -11.40 -31.70 3.92
CA SER A 331 -12.18 -32.60 3.07
C SER A 331 -13.68 -32.29 3.05
N SER A 332 -14.19 -31.55 4.03
CA SER A 332 -15.61 -31.25 4.15
C SER A 332 -16.03 -30.09 3.23
N ASN A 333 -17.02 -30.32 2.37
CA ASN A 333 -17.70 -29.28 1.57
C ASN A 333 -18.81 -28.55 2.36
N LYS A 334 -18.91 -28.76 3.67
CA LYS A 334 -20.08 -28.35 4.48
C LYS A 334 -20.10 -26.88 4.86
N ASN A 335 -18.96 -26.20 4.93
CA ASN A 335 -18.93 -24.78 5.29
C ASN A 335 -18.77 -23.95 4.02
N ARG A 336 -19.87 -23.37 3.54
CA ARG A 336 -19.84 -22.30 2.54
C ARG A 336 -19.20 -21.07 3.21
N CYS A 337 -17.92 -20.85 2.95
CA CYS A 337 -17.27 -19.60 3.31
C CYS A 337 -17.79 -18.48 2.42
N ASP A 338 -17.89 -17.28 2.97
CA ASP A 338 -18.20 -16.08 2.20
C ASP A 338 -17.16 -15.89 1.08
N SER A 339 -17.62 -15.59 -0.12
CA SER A 339 -16.72 -15.25 -1.24
C SER A 339 -16.09 -13.88 -1.01
N SER A 340 -14.94 -13.66 -1.63
CA SER A 340 -14.29 -12.35 -1.62
C SER A 340 -15.20 -11.20 -2.06
N ALA A 341 -16.12 -11.46 -2.98
CA ALA A 341 -17.08 -10.46 -3.44
C ALA A 341 -18.02 -9.99 -2.31
N VAL A 342 -18.57 -10.92 -1.52
CA VAL A 342 -19.46 -10.60 -0.38
C VAL A 342 -18.71 -9.83 0.69
N ILE A 343 -17.49 -10.26 1.05
CA ILE A 343 -16.67 -9.57 2.04
C ILE A 343 -16.30 -8.18 1.54
N ARG A 344 -15.90 -8.03 0.27
CA ARG A 344 -15.56 -6.74 -0.34
C ARG A 344 -16.72 -5.76 -0.33
N GLU A 345 -17.95 -6.24 -0.52
CA GLU A 345 -19.15 -5.40 -0.42
C GLU A 345 -19.30 -4.82 0.99
N ARG A 346 -19.22 -5.66 2.06
CA ARG A 346 -19.25 -5.19 3.46
C ARG A 346 -18.14 -4.20 3.77
N VAL A 347 -16.92 -4.47 3.31
CA VAL A 347 -15.77 -3.59 3.46
C VAL A 347 -15.99 -2.26 2.75
N THR A 348 -16.58 -2.28 1.55
CA THR A 348 -16.86 -1.06 0.78
C THR A 348 -17.95 -0.21 1.45
N LEU A 349 -18.99 -0.83 2.00
CA LEU A 349 -20.03 -0.13 2.78
C LEU A 349 -19.43 0.53 4.03
N ALA A 350 -18.61 -0.18 4.80
CA ALA A 350 -17.93 0.38 5.95
C ALA A 350 -17.02 1.58 5.57
N ARG A 351 -16.31 1.49 4.43
CA ARG A 351 -15.51 2.60 3.91
C ARG A 351 -16.36 3.81 3.48
N ALA A 352 -17.55 3.59 2.94
CA ALA A 352 -18.49 4.66 2.60
C ALA A 352 -18.94 5.42 3.86
N VAL A 353 -19.24 4.70 4.96
CA VAL A 353 -19.54 5.30 6.27
C VAL A 353 -18.37 6.14 6.78
N GLN A 354 -17.14 5.63 6.67
CA GLN A 354 -15.92 6.37 7.06
C GLN A 354 -15.74 7.62 6.21
N LYS A 355 -15.89 7.50 4.90
CA LYS A 355 -15.78 8.64 3.96
C LYS A 355 -16.76 9.74 4.32
N THR A 356 -18.02 9.41 4.62
CA THR A 356 -19.04 10.39 5.07
C THR A 356 -18.64 11.06 6.38
N ARG A 357 -18.07 10.29 7.33
CA ARG A 357 -17.57 10.84 8.62
C ARG A 357 -16.44 11.83 8.43
N PHE A 358 -15.57 11.62 7.43
CA PHE A 358 -14.38 12.44 7.18
C PHE A 358 -14.58 13.55 6.14
N GLN A 359 -15.78 13.76 5.62
CA GLN A 359 -16.09 14.83 4.63
C GLN A 359 -15.90 16.26 5.14
N ASN A 360 -15.65 16.46 6.43
CA ASN A 360 -15.37 17.77 6.99
C ASN A 360 -13.94 18.22 6.63
N SER A 361 -13.75 19.48 6.26
CA SER A 361 -12.46 20.07 5.85
C SER A 361 -11.28 19.79 6.81
N LYS A 362 -11.58 19.58 8.11
CA LYS A 362 -10.55 19.19 9.10
C LYS A 362 -10.00 17.77 8.91
N PHE A 363 -10.69 16.92 8.16
CA PHE A 363 -10.42 15.49 8.03
C PHE A 363 -10.18 15.03 6.59
N GLU A 364 -10.08 15.95 5.63
CA GLU A 364 -9.92 15.66 4.19
C GLU A 364 -8.78 14.68 3.85
N HIS A 365 -7.74 14.63 4.73
CA HIS A 365 -6.59 13.75 4.53
C HIS A 365 -6.76 12.34 5.12
N ILE A 366 -7.90 12.09 5.81
CA ILE A 366 -8.21 10.82 6.45
C ILE A 366 -9.12 10.01 5.52
N HIS A 367 -8.64 8.84 5.08
CA HIS A 367 -9.40 7.97 4.18
C HIS A 367 -9.94 6.73 4.89
N CYS A 368 -9.43 6.40 6.09
CA CYS A 368 -9.84 5.24 6.87
C CYS A 368 -9.52 5.42 8.36
N ASN A 369 -10.13 4.57 9.19
CA ASN A 369 -10.05 4.71 10.65
C ASN A 369 -8.61 4.56 11.20
N SER A 370 -7.75 3.75 10.57
CA SER A 370 -6.34 3.61 11.02
C SER A 370 -5.59 4.94 10.96
N GLN A 371 -5.97 5.83 10.04
CA GLN A 371 -5.31 7.13 9.82
C GLN A 371 -5.81 8.24 10.76
N ILE A 372 -6.80 7.98 11.63
CA ILE A 372 -7.30 8.97 12.59
C ILE A 372 -6.14 9.44 13.48
N PRO A 373 -5.78 10.74 13.48
CA PRO A 373 -4.75 11.28 14.37
C PRO A 373 -5.14 11.16 15.84
N SER A 374 -4.17 10.93 16.73
CA SER A 374 -4.41 10.74 18.17
C SER A 374 -5.25 11.86 18.81
N LYS A 375 -5.07 13.10 18.36
CA LYS A 375 -5.81 14.27 18.85
C LYS A 375 -7.33 14.23 18.58
N PHE A 376 -7.77 13.42 17.59
CA PHE A 376 -9.18 13.33 17.21
C PHE A 376 -9.83 12.00 17.62
N ILE A 377 -9.08 11.08 18.25
CA ILE A 377 -9.61 9.77 18.64
C ILE A 377 -10.80 9.91 19.60
N GLN A 378 -10.70 10.75 20.61
CA GLN A 378 -11.81 10.95 21.56
C GLN A 378 -13.07 11.49 20.89
N GLN A 379 -12.94 12.33 19.87
CA GLN A 379 -14.06 12.89 19.13
C GLN A 379 -14.70 11.86 18.18
N LEU A 380 -13.88 11.07 17.48
CA LEU A 380 -14.33 10.19 16.40
C LEU A 380 -14.60 8.74 16.86
N CYS A 381 -14.04 8.35 18.00
CA CYS A 381 -14.16 7.02 18.60
C CYS A 381 -14.70 7.15 20.06
N HIS A 382 -15.75 7.94 20.24
CA HIS A 382 -16.36 8.13 21.57
C HIS A 382 -16.90 6.81 22.11
N LEU A 383 -16.63 6.50 23.37
CA LEU A 383 -17.15 5.34 24.08
C LEU A 383 -18.23 5.75 25.09
N GLN A 384 -19.25 4.91 25.20
CA GLN A 384 -20.19 4.97 26.31
C GLN A 384 -19.53 4.48 27.61
N PRO A 385 -20.05 4.85 28.80
CA PRO A 385 -19.44 4.51 30.10
C PRO A 385 -19.15 3.01 30.29
N LYS A 386 -20.06 2.12 29.84
CA LYS A 386 -19.87 0.66 29.92
C LYS A 386 -18.70 0.18 29.08
N SER A 387 -18.59 0.67 27.82
CA SER A 387 -17.49 0.35 26.91
C SER A 387 -16.16 0.89 27.43
N GLN A 388 -16.18 2.08 28.05
CA GLN A 388 -15.01 2.69 28.67
C GLN A 388 -14.49 1.84 29.85
N GLN A 389 -15.36 1.42 30.76
CA GLN A 389 -14.99 0.57 31.90
C GLN A 389 -14.42 -0.78 31.47
N LEU A 390 -15.00 -1.39 30.41
CA LEU A 390 -14.48 -2.63 29.85
C LEU A 390 -13.05 -2.44 29.35
N LEU A 391 -12.81 -1.36 28.58
CA LEU A 391 -11.48 -1.07 28.04
C LEU A 391 -10.45 -0.78 29.14
N GLU A 392 -10.80 0.01 30.16
CA GLU A 392 -9.92 0.31 31.29
C GLU A 392 -9.55 -0.94 32.10
N SER A 393 -10.52 -1.83 32.32
CA SER A 393 -10.28 -3.12 32.97
C SER A 393 -9.32 -4.00 32.17
N ALA A 394 -9.51 -4.06 30.85
CA ALA A 394 -8.62 -4.81 29.95
C ALA A 394 -7.22 -4.20 29.89
N MET A 395 -7.09 -2.88 29.84
CA MET A 395 -5.80 -2.18 29.86
C MET A 395 -4.99 -2.51 31.12
N SER A 396 -5.65 -2.51 32.28
CA SER A 396 -5.01 -2.83 33.56
C SER A 396 -4.62 -4.31 33.62
N ARG A 397 -5.51 -5.21 33.23
CA ARG A 397 -5.29 -6.69 33.28
C ARG A 397 -4.20 -7.14 32.32
N LEU A 398 -4.19 -6.64 31.09
CA LEU A 398 -3.26 -7.00 30.01
C LEU A 398 -2.01 -6.13 30.00
N LYS A 399 -1.89 -5.14 30.90
CA LYS A 399 -0.76 -4.18 30.99
C LYS A 399 -0.45 -3.49 29.64
N LEU A 400 -1.51 -3.10 28.93
CA LEU A 400 -1.37 -2.52 27.60
C LEU A 400 -0.89 -1.05 27.66
N SER A 401 -0.16 -0.62 26.64
CA SER A 401 0.35 0.74 26.52
C SER A 401 -0.72 1.76 26.10
N ALA A 402 -0.48 3.06 26.32
CA ALA A 402 -1.36 4.12 25.83
C ALA A 402 -1.51 4.09 24.28
N ARG A 403 -0.50 3.59 23.55
CA ARG A 403 -0.61 3.37 22.11
C ARG A 403 -1.61 2.27 21.79
N ALA A 404 -1.58 1.17 22.51
CA ALA A 404 -2.54 0.07 22.37
C ALA A 404 -3.98 0.57 22.61
N TYR A 405 -4.21 1.44 23.60
CA TYR A 405 -5.51 2.08 23.86
C TYR A 405 -6.04 2.76 22.58
N HIS A 406 -5.27 3.63 21.97
CA HIS A 406 -5.69 4.34 20.76
C HIS A 406 -5.97 3.40 19.59
N ARG A 407 -5.20 2.31 19.46
CA ARG A 407 -5.41 1.32 18.39
C ARG A 407 -6.67 0.50 18.60
N ILE A 408 -6.92 0.04 19.83
CA ILE A 408 -8.16 -0.65 20.16
C ILE A 408 -9.37 0.22 19.82
N LEU A 409 -9.34 1.51 20.11
CA LEU A 409 -10.43 2.44 19.79
C LEU A 409 -10.66 2.54 18.27
N LYS A 410 -9.61 2.65 17.48
CA LYS A 410 -9.72 2.70 16.01
C LYS A 410 -10.26 1.39 15.43
N VAL A 411 -9.82 0.25 15.96
CA VAL A 411 -10.32 -1.07 15.56
C VAL A 411 -11.78 -1.24 15.96
N ALA A 412 -12.15 -0.90 17.20
CA ALA A 412 -13.54 -0.94 17.68
C ALA A 412 -14.46 -0.04 16.83
N ARG A 413 -13.98 1.16 16.42
CA ARG A 413 -14.73 2.02 15.50
C ARG A 413 -14.94 1.34 14.14
N THR A 414 -13.94 0.62 13.63
CA THR A 414 -14.05 -0.10 12.37
C THR A 414 -15.03 -1.27 12.47
N ILE A 415 -15.02 -2.00 13.57
CA ILE A 415 -15.98 -3.09 13.83
C ILE A 415 -17.41 -2.55 13.86
N ALA A 416 -17.64 -1.41 14.54
CA ALA A 416 -18.94 -0.76 14.57
C ALA A 416 -19.37 -0.24 13.18
N ASP A 417 -18.42 0.23 12.34
CA ASP A 417 -18.72 0.64 10.96
C ASP A 417 -19.12 -0.56 10.08
N LEU A 418 -18.48 -1.73 10.28
CA LEU A 418 -18.87 -2.98 9.63
C LEU A 418 -20.25 -3.49 10.07
N ALA A 419 -20.61 -3.25 11.33
CA ALA A 419 -21.94 -3.52 11.86
C ALA A 419 -22.99 -2.45 11.45
N ASN A 420 -22.57 -1.40 10.72
CA ASN A 420 -23.39 -0.22 10.40
C ASN A 420 -24.00 0.48 11.63
N GLU A 421 -23.24 0.50 12.74
CA GLU A 421 -23.64 1.15 13.98
C GLU A 421 -22.95 2.50 14.17
N LYS A 422 -23.73 3.51 14.59
CA LYS A 422 -23.21 4.87 14.83
C LYS A 422 -22.30 4.94 16.05
N GLU A 423 -22.62 4.18 17.09
CA GLU A 423 -21.93 4.17 18.37
C GLU A 423 -21.11 2.89 18.55
N ILE A 424 -19.99 3.00 19.27
CA ILE A 424 -19.17 1.85 19.59
C ILE A 424 -19.78 1.14 20.80
N GLN A 425 -20.32 -0.06 20.58
CA GLN A 425 -20.93 -0.90 21.63
C GLN A 425 -19.86 -1.69 22.39
N PRO A 426 -20.18 -2.22 23.59
CA PRO A 426 -19.24 -3.03 24.40
C PRO A 426 -18.69 -4.25 23.66
N GLU A 427 -19.48 -4.93 22.83
CA GLU A 427 -19.09 -6.07 22.01
C GLU A 427 -18.03 -5.71 20.96
N HIS A 428 -18.10 -4.51 20.38
CA HIS A 428 -17.08 -4.03 19.44
C HIS A 428 -15.73 -3.79 20.14
N VAL A 429 -15.78 -3.30 21.37
CA VAL A 429 -14.58 -3.11 22.20
C VAL A 429 -14.01 -4.46 22.62
N ALA A 430 -14.87 -5.40 23.02
CA ALA A 430 -14.44 -6.76 23.39
C ALA A 430 -13.74 -7.47 22.23
N GLU A 431 -14.33 -7.46 21.02
CA GLU A 431 -13.69 -8.00 19.81
C GLU A 431 -12.34 -7.32 19.52
N ALA A 432 -12.27 -5.99 19.60
CA ALA A 432 -11.04 -5.24 19.36
C ALA A 432 -9.91 -5.58 20.37
N ILE A 433 -10.25 -5.83 21.64
CA ILE A 433 -9.30 -6.24 22.68
C ILE A 433 -8.70 -7.60 22.38
N GLN A 434 -9.49 -8.55 21.84
CA GLN A 434 -8.99 -9.90 21.52
C GLN A 434 -7.82 -9.85 20.55
N TYR A 435 -7.80 -8.92 19.59
CA TYR A 435 -6.70 -8.75 18.65
C TYR A 435 -5.43 -8.13 19.27
N ARG A 436 -5.44 -7.82 20.58
CA ARG A 436 -4.27 -7.36 21.36
C ARG A 436 -3.87 -8.32 22.47
N SER A 437 -4.55 -9.46 22.61
CA SER A 437 -4.27 -10.47 23.65
C SER A 437 -2.89 -11.13 23.51
N LEU A 438 -2.33 -11.14 22.29
CA LEU A 438 -0.97 -11.66 22.00
C LEU A 438 0.11 -10.58 22.15
N ASP A 439 -0.09 -9.54 22.98
CA ASP A 439 0.97 -8.59 23.29
C ASP A 439 2.11 -9.24 24.08
N ARG A 440 3.34 -8.73 23.95
CA ARG A 440 4.62 -9.36 24.34
C ARG A 440 4.66 -10.08 25.70
N SER A 441 3.89 -9.61 26.68
CA SER A 441 3.84 -10.19 28.02
C SER A 441 3.17 -11.57 28.06
N ASN A 442 2.36 -11.89 27.04
CA ASN A 442 1.58 -13.14 26.99
C ASN A 442 2.14 -14.14 25.98
N TRP A 443 3.13 -13.74 25.16
CA TRP A 443 3.78 -14.64 24.22
C TRP A 443 4.67 -15.64 24.99
N GLY A 444 4.31 -16.91 24.93
CA GLY A 444 5.03 -17.99 25.60
C GLY A 444 4.48 -18.39 26.97
N ASN A 445 3.59 -17.64 27.56
CA ASN A 445 2.82 -18.11 28.70
C ASN A 445 1.63 -18.93 28.19
N ARG A 446 1.56 -20.20 28.57
CA ARG A 446 0.34 -21.00 28.42
C ARG A 446 -0.80 -20.21 29.09
N VAL A 447 -1.73 -19.71 28.32
CA VAL A 447 -3.04 -19.33 28.88
C VAL A 447 -3.64 -20.67 29.31
N ALA A 448 -3.66 -20.91 30.60
CA ALA A 448 -4.39 -22.06 31.14
C ALA A 448 -5.83 -21.94 30.62
N PRO A 449 -6.45 -23.03 30.14
CA PRO A 449 -7.86 -22.98 29.76
C PRO A 449 -8.62 -22.45 30.99
N VAL A 450 -9.46 -21.48 30.75
CA VAL A 450 -10.41 -20.99 31.74
C VAL A 450 -11.47 -22.07 31.81
N ASP A 451 -11.51 -22.79 32.91
CA ASP A 451 -12.58 -23.73 33.28
C ASP A 451 -13.94 -23.01 33.35
#